data_6c03e2f28bacf36c87931025f25b84b0
#
_entry.id   6c03e2f28bacf36c87931025f25b84b0
#
_cell.length_a   1.000
_cell.length_b   1.000
_cell.length_c   1.000
_cell.angle_alpha   90.00
_cell.angle_beta   90.00
_cell.angle_gamma   90.00
#
_symmetry.space_group_name_H-M   'P 1'
#
loop_
_entity.id
_entity.type
_entity.pdbx_description
1 polymer ?
#
loop_
_entity_poly.entity_id
_entity_poly.type
_entity_poly.pdbx_seq_one_letter_code
_entity_poly.pdbx_strand_id
1 'polypeptide(L)'
;MNRLLSSAANLLLVLVLGVSLSGCVTTHLPMATSSPWQAQNLDTDSNPLDVGFTDRSHGFLVGSNRMIQETNDNGATWNERSLDLPEEENFRLISIDFNGDEGWIAGQPGLLMHTTDSGQNWTRLFLDTKLPGEPYLITALGKHSAELATNVGAVYATQDSGVTWEAKVSDAAGSVRDLRRREDGGYVSVSSLGNFYATWEPGDSVWQVHQRVSSQRLQSIGYQPDGQLWMLARGAQIRLNDEPGNLDSWSKAIIPITNGYGYMDMAWDADGAIWAGGGNGTLLVSRDGGDSWEMDPVGDRQPSNFTRMVFDGERAFVLGERGNLLRRVGNAL
;
A
#
# COMPACT_ATOMS: atom_id res chain seq x y z
N MET A 1 42.07 50.62 35.96
CA MET A 1 41.69 50.31 34.56
C MET A 1 41.90 48.85 34.22
N ASN A 2 42.82 48.09 34.85
CA ASN A 2 43.10 46.67 34.50
C ASN A 2 42.16 45.59 35.12
N ARG A 3 41.33 45.93 36.10
CA ARG A 3 40.38 44.94 36.71
C ARG A 3 39.05 44.81 36.00
N LEU A 4 38.63 45.82 35.25
CA LEU A 4 37.39 45.78 34.45
C LEU A 4 37.55 45.03 33.15
N LEU A 5 38.75 44.97 32.58
CA LEU A 5 39.05 44.24 31.34
C LEU A 5 39.11 42.72 31.56
N SER A 6 39.51 42.23 32.78
CA SER A 6 39.57 40.82 33.08
C SER A 6 38.17 40.22 33.29
N SER A 7 37.21 40.99 33.82
CA SER A 7 35.82 40.53 34.00
C SER A 7 35.07 40.44 32.67
N ALA A 8 35.31 41.34 31.73
CA ALA A 8 34.69 41.31 30.42
C ALA A 8 35.21 40.14 29.56
N ALA A 9 36.51 39.83 29.65
CA ALA A 9 37.14 38.71 28.94
C ALA A 9 36.61 37.35 29.45
N ASN A 10 36.43 37.20 30.76
CA ASN A 10 35.87 35.98 31.35
C ASN A 10 34.39 35.81 31.06
N LEU A 11 33.61 36.90 30.96
CA LEU A 11 32.20 36.85 30.59
C LEU A 11 32.02 36.46 29.12
N LEU A 12 32.89 36.95 28.24
CA LEU A 12 32.88 36.60 26.82
C LEU A 12 33.30 35.15 26.59
N LEU A 13 34.25 34.63 27.37
CA LEU A 13 34.70 33.24 27.28
C LEU A 13 33.62 32.25 27.73
N VAL A 14 32.85 32.60 28.77
CA VAL A 14 31.72 31.79 29.24
C VAL A 14 30.56 31.81 28.24
N LEU A 15 30.32 32.93 27.55
CA LEU A 15 29.29 33.05 26.54
C LEU A 15 29.63 32.25 25.27
N VAL A 16 30.92 32.22 24.88
CA VAL A 16 31.39 31.46 23.70
C VAL A 16 31.43 29.96 23.97
N LEU A 17 31.72 29.53 25.21
CA LEU A 17 31.63 28.08 25.59
C LEU A 17 30.19 27.58 25.74
N GLY A 18 29.20 28.46 25.97
CA GLY A 18 27.79 28.10 26.05
C GLY A 18 27.12 27.85 24.69
N VAL A 19 27.71 28.30 23.60
CA VAL A 19 27.15 28.18 22.23
C VAL A 19 27.67 26.95 21.48
N SER A 20 28.70 26.28 21.97
CA SER A 20 29.34 25.15 21.26
C SER A 20 28.86 23.77 21.66
N LEU A 21 27.72 23.66 22.39
CA LEU A 21 27.06 22.38 22.72
C LEU A 21 25.77 22.18 21.92
N SER A 22 25.62 22.79 20.75
CA SER A 22 24.72 22.27 19.72
C SER A 22 25.37 21.00 19.14
N GLY A 23 25.42 19.95 19.95
CA GLY A 23 25.71 18.62 19.44
C GLY A 23 24.75 18.36 18.28
N CYS A 24 25.23 17.78 17.20
CA CYS A 24 24.37 17.18 16.19
C CYS A 24 23.40 16.24 16.92
N VAL A 25 22.20 16.72 17.20
CA VAL A 25 21.09 15.84 17.57
C VAL A 25 20.80 15.07 16.29
N THR A 26 21.38 13.89 16.16
CA THR A 26 20.86 12.89 15.23
C THR A 26 19.46 12.58 15.75
N THR A 27 18.47 13.29 15.22
CA THR A 27 17.07 13.06 15.53
C THR A 27 16.68 11.74 14.87
N HIS A 28 16.88 10.63 15.58
CA HIS A 28 16.19 9.40 15.24
C HIS A 28 14.72 9.59 15.59
N LEU A 29 13.83 9.03 14.76
CA LEU A 29 12.41 8.95 15.14
C LEU A 29 12.29 8.21 16.47
N PRO A 30 11.40 8.64 17.37
CA PRO A 30 11.11 7.89 18.56
C PRO A 30 10.55 6.52 18.21
N MET A 31 10.83 5.53 19.04
CA MET A 31 10.22 4.21 18.95
C MET A 31 8.87 4.26 19.66
N ALA A 32 7.83 3.72 19.04
CA ALA A 32 6.53 3.56 19.68
C ALA A 32 6.66 2.62 20.90
N THR A 33 5.97 2.95 21.97
CA THR A 33 6.05 2.20 23.25
C THR A 33 5.44 0.81 23.18
N SER A 34 4.52 0.59 22.24
CA SER A 34 3.85 -0.68 21.97
C SER A 34 3.59 -0.82 20.47
N SER A 35 3.32 -2.04 20.04
CA SER A 35 2.98 -2.38 18.67
C SER A 35 1.70 -3.22 18.64
N PRO A 36 0.74 -2.91 17.75
CA PRO A 36 -0.42 -3.75 17.54
C PRO A 36 -0.11 -4.94 16.61
N TRP A 37 1.11 -5.05 16.12
CA TRP A 37 1.51 -6.03 15.12
C TRP A 37 2.15 -7.27 15.72
N GLN A 38 1.82 -8.41 15.16
CA GLN A 38 2.50 -9.68 15.36
C GLN A 38 3.18 -10.08 14.06
N ALA A 39 4.49 -10.31 14.13
CA ALA A 39 5.25 -10.80 12.98
C ALA A 39 4.97 -12.29 12.75
N GLN A 40 4.78 -12.65 11.50
CA GLN A 40 4.65 -14.02 11.01
C GLN A 40 5.66 -14.22 9.88
N ASN A 41 6.19 -15.42 9.77
CA ASN A 41 6.99 -15.84 8.62
C ASN A 41 6.34 -17.08 8.03
N LEU A 42 5.84 -16.92 6.81
CA LEU A 42 5.35 -18.04 6.00
C LEU A 42 6.59 -18.72 5.42
N ASP A 43 6.83 -19.98 5.71
CA ASP A 43 8.01 -20.72 5.27
C ASP A 43 8.09 -20.84 3.72
N THR A 44 8.39 -19.69 3.08
CA THR A 44 8.44 -19.55 1.62
C THR A 44 9.37 -18.41 1.19
N ASP A 45 10.00 -18.58 0.02
CA ASP A 45 10.74 -17.50 -0.66
C ASP A 45 9.84 -16.59 -1.52
N SER A 46 8.55 -16.89 -1.60
CA SER A 46 7.58 -16.10 -2.36
C SER A 46 7.22 -14.82 -1.63
N ASN A 47 6.88 -13.79 -2.39
CA ASN A 47 6.45 -12.51 -1.85
C ASN A 47 4.93 -12.47 -1.76
N PRO A 48 4.34 -12.30 -0.57
CA PRO A 48 2.94 -11.93 -0.41
C PRO A 48 2.64 -10.63 -1.18
N LEU A 49 1.53 -10.58 -1.92
CA LEU A 49 1.17 -9.43 -2.75
C LEU A 49 -0.21 -8.86 -2.41
N ASP A 50 -1.17 -9.71 -2.02
CA ASP A 50 -2.50 -9.28 -1.63
C ASP A 50 -3.18 -10.31 -0.72
N VAL A 51 -4.20 -9.87 0.04
CA VAL A 51 -4.99 -10.72 0.94
C VAL A 51 -6.46 -10.35 0.84
N GLY A 52 -7.33 -11.35 0.71
CA GLY A 52 -8.77 -11.18 0.64
C GLY A 52 -9.49 -12.17 1.56
N PHE A 53 -10.65 -11.77 2.08
CA PHE A 53 -11.42 -12.58 3.02
C PHE A 53 -12.85 -12.79 2.52
N THR A 54 -13.35 -14.02 2.69
CA THR A 54 -14.73 -14.39 2.37
C THR A 54 -15.68 -14.03 3.53
N ASP A 55 -15.15 -14.10 4.76
CA ASP A 55 -15.87 -13.78 5.99
C ASP A 55 -14.90 -13.26 7.09
N ARG A 56 -15.30 -13.29 8.35
CA ARG A 56 -14.50 -12.80 9.46
C ARG A 56 -13.26 -13.64 9.75
N SER A 57 -13.23 -14.91 9.37
CA SER A 57 -12.20 -15.88 9.73
C SER A 57 -11.50 -16.51 8.53
N HIS A 58 -12.24 -16.73 7.46
CA HIS A 58 -11.79 -17.45 6.28
C HIS A 58 -11.29 -16.46 5.20
N GLY A 59 -10.11 -16.70 4.66
CA GLY A 59 -9.52 -15.87 3.64
C GLY A 59 -8.28 -16.48 2.99
N PHE A 60 -7.73 -15.75 2.03
CA PHE A 60 -6.59 -16.18 1.24
C PHE A 60 -5.56 -15.06 1.11
N LEU A 61 -4.30 -15.46 1.14
CA LEU A 61 -3.14 -14.63 0.84
C LEU A 61 -2.54 -15.13 -0.47
N VAL A 62 -2.34 -14.23 -1.42
CA VAL A 62 -1.79 -14.53 -2.73
C VAL A 62 -0.46 -13.83 -2.97
N GLY A 63 0.36 -14.37 -3.89
CA GLY A 63 1.69 -13.80 -4.09
C GLY A 63 2.42 -14.28 -5.35
N SER A 64 3.73 -14.01 -5.36
CA SER A 64 4.61 -14.47 -6.42
C SER A 64 4.76 -15.98 -6.44
N ASN A 65 5.27 -16.54 -7.54
CA ASN A 65 5.51 -17.98 -7.71
C ASN A 65 4.26 -18.84 -7.45
N ARG A 66 3.09 -18.41 -7.90
CA ARG A 66 1.79 -19.09 -7.72
C ARG A 66 1.38 -19.28 -6.25
N MET A 67 2.00 -18.51 -5.34
CA MET A 67 1.70 -18.61 -3.92
C MET A 67 0.23 -18.32 -3.65
N ILE A 68 -0.45 -19.26 -3.00
CA ILE A 68 -1.75 -19.09 -2.38
C ILE A 68 -1.75 -19.81 -1.03
N GLN A 69 -2.15 -19.10 0.01
CA GLN A 69 -2.24 -19.58 1.39
C GLN A 69 -3.66 -19.35 1.87
N GLU A 70 -4.21 -20.27 2.64
CA GLU A 70 -5.55 -20.19 3.21
C GLU A 70 -5.49 -20.07 4.72
N THR A 71 -6.35 -19.23 5.28
CA THR A 71 -6.58 -19.12 6.71
C THR A 71 -8.04 -19.41 7.05
N ASN A 72 -8.28 -20.00 8.23
CA ASN A 72 -9.60 -20.18 8.81
C ASN A 72 -9.73 -19.55 10.21
N ASP A 73 -8.73 -18.74 10.59
CA ASP A 73 -8.60 -18.14 11.93
C ASP A 73 -8.19 -16.66 11.86
N ASN A 74 -8.71 -15.97 10.84
CA ASN A 74 -8.44 -14.55 10.62
C ASN A 74 -6.94 -14.23 10.45
N GLY A 75 -6.22 -15.09 9.74
CA GLY A 75 -4.80 -14.91 9.45
C GLY A 75 -3.87 -15.20 10.63
N ALA A 76 -4.34 -15.86 11.69
CA ALA A 76 -3.46 -16.30 12.77
C ALA A 76 -2.56 -17.45 12.32
N THR A 77 -3.07 -18.34 11.49
CA THR A 77 -2.30 -19.39 10.81
C THR A 77 -2.65 -19.44 9.33
N TRP A 78 -1.69 -19.90 8.52
CA TRP A 78 -1.81 -20.01 7.08
C TRP A 78 -1.41 -21.41 6.62
N ASN A 79 -2.19 -21.98 5.70
CA ASN A 79 -1.95 -23.29 5.12
C ASN A 79 -1.80 -23.16 3.61
N GLU A 80 -0.78 -23.78 3.07
CA GLU A 80 -0.56 -23.78 1.62
C GLU A 80 -1.72 -24.43 0.89
N ARG A 81 -2.11 -23.81 -0.22
CA ARG A 81 -3.09 -24.33 -1.19
C ARG A 81 -2.45 -24.37 -2.56
N SER A 82 -3.07 -25.06 -3.48
CA SER A 82 -2.67 -25.06 -4.89
C SER A 82 -3.86 -24.72 -5.77
N LEU A 83 -3.58 -24.03 -6.86
CA LEU A 83 -4.52 -23.82 -7.96
C LEU A 83 -4.20 -24.80 -9.08
N ASP A 84 -5.22 -25.25 -9.80
CA ASP A 84 -5.04 -26.06 -11.01
C ASP A 84 -4.53 -25.19 -12.15
N LEU A 85 -3.21 -24.97 -12.16
CA LEU A 85 -2.48 -24.14 -13.12
C LEU A 85 -1.29 -24.94 -13.68
N PRO A 86 -0.93 -24.72 -14.97
CA PRO A 86 0.23 -25.37 -15.57
C PRO A 86 1.51 -25.15 -14.75
N GLU A 87 2.26 -26.21 -14.47
CA GLU A 87 3.46 -26.15 -13.65
C GLU A 87 4.59 -25.31 -14.29
N GLU A 88 4.66 -25.32 -15.61
CA GLU A 88 5.63 -24.58 -16.41
C GLU A 88 5.38 -23.06 -16.45
N GLU A 89 4.18 -22.60 -16.06
CA GLU A 89 3.83 -21.18 -16.04
C GLU A 89 4.02 -20.60 -14.63
N ASN A 90 4.95 -19.66 -14.47
CA ASN A 90 5.21 -19.02 -13.19
C ASN A 90 4.33 -17.76 -13.02
N PHE A 91 3.08 -17.96 -12.62
CA PHE A 91 2.15 -16.88 -12.35
C PHE A 91 2.50 -16.09 -11.09
N ARG A 92 2.32 -14.78 -11.16
CA ARG A 92 2.22 -13.90 -10.00
C ARG A 92 0.75 -13.62 -9.75
N LEU A 93 0.23 -14.05 -8.62
CA LEU A 93 -1.13 -13.74 -8.16
C LEU A 93 -1.05 -12.38 -7.48
N ILE A 94 -1.60 -11.33 -8.12
CA ILE A 94 -1.31 -9.92 -7.76
C ILE A 94 -2.40 -9.32 -6.90
N SER A 95 -3.65 -9.69 -7.18
CA SER A 95 -4.81 -9.15 -6.48
C SER A 95 -5.84 -10.23 -6.24
N ILE A 96 -6.47 -10.20 -5.08
CA ILE A 96 -7.57 -11.08 -4.69
C ILE A 96 -8.65 -10.29 -3.99
N ASP A 97 -9.91 -10.53 -4.33
CA ASP A 97 -11.03 -9.90 -3.65
C ASP A 97 -12.25 -10.81 -3.61
N PHE A 98 -13.07 -10.63 -2.57
CA PHE A 98 -14.26 -11.40 -2.33
C PHE A 98 -15.47 -10.52 -2.02
N ASN A 99 -16.63 -10.95 -2.46
CA ASN A 99 -17.92 -10.46 -2.00
C ASN A 99 -18.78 -11.67 -1.58
N GLY A 100 -18.74 -12.01 -0.29
CA GLY A 100 -19.31 -13.24 0.23
C GLY A 100 -18.64 -14.50 -0.36
N ASP A 101 -19.44 -15.41 -0.93
CA ASP A 101 -18.93 -16.65 -1.50
C ASP A 101 -18.27 -16.48 -2.87
N GLU A 102 -18.48 -15.34 -3.52
CA GLU A 102 -17.89 -15.05 -4.83
C GLU A 102 -16.56 -14.34 -4.70
N GLY A 103 -15.54 -14.87 -5.33
CA GLY A 103 -14.19 -14.35 -5.25
C GLY A 103 -13.43 -14.42 -6.56
N TRP A 104 -12.42 -13.57 -6.68
CA TRP A 104 -11.64 -13.40 -7.89
C TRP A 104 -10.15 -13.27 -7.55
N ILE A 105 -9.29 -13.84 -8.41
CA ILE A 105 -7.84 -13.61 -8.36
C ILE A 105 -7.40 -13.10 -9.73
N ALA A 106 -6.73 -11.96 -9.74
CA ALA A 106 -6.04 -11.42 -10.90
C ALA A 106 -4.54 -11.70 -10.80
N GLY A 107 -3.92 -12.14 -11.91
CA GLY A 107 -2.50 -12.47 -11.93
C GLY A 107 -1.85 -12.26 -13.29
N GLN A 108 -0.53 -12.36 -13.31
CA GLN A 108 0.30 -12.16 -14.49
C GLN A 108 1.19 -13.38 -14.73
N PRO A 109 1.41 -13.74 -16.03
CA PRO A 109 0.79 -13.16 -17.22
C PRO A 109 -0.65 -13.65 -17.41
N GLY A 110 -1.57 -12.76 -17.82
CA GLY A 110 -2.90 -13.05 -18.36
C GLY A 110 -3.78 -14.01 -17.53
N LEU A 111 -3.70 -13.97 -16.20
CA LEU A 111 -4.42 -14.89 -15.33
C LEU A 111 -5.63 -14.22 -14.68
N LEU A 112 -6.77 -14.89 -14.77
CA LEU A 112 -7.97 -14.57 -14.00
C LEU A 112 -8.59 -15.87 -13.50
N MET A 113 -8.80 -15.94 -12.17
CA MET A 113 -9.47 -17.07 -11.52
C MET A 113 -10.75 -16.57 -10.86
N HIS A 114 -11.77 -17.42 -10.82
CA HIS A 114 -13.07 -17.14 -10.25
C HIS A 114 -13.56 -18.30 -9.38
N THR A 115 -14.18 -17.98 -8.27
CA THR A 115 -14.86 -18.92 -7.37
C THR A 115 -16.26 -18.43 -7.03
N THR A 116 -17.18 -19.35 -6.76
CA THR A 116 -18.54 -19.08 -6.24
C THR A 116 -18.84 -19.86 -4.96
N ASP A 117 -17.82 -20.44 -4.34
CA ASP A 117 -17.91 -21.30 -3.17
C ASP A 117 -16.86 -20.96 -2.10
N SER A 118 -16.63 -19.66 -1.91
CA SER A 118 -15.67 -19.15 -0.90
C SER A 118 -14.24 -19.66 -1.11
N GLY A 119 -13.82 -19.89 -2.37
CA GLY A 119 -12.48 -20.33 -2.69
C GLY A 119 -12.20 -21.82 -2.51
N GLN A 120 -13.24 -22.66 -2.28
CA GLN A 120 -13.07 -24.10 -2.23
C GLN A 120 -12.66 -24.66 -3.60
N ASN A 121 -13.28 -24.15 -4.67
CA ASN A 121 -12.93 -24.46 -6.05
C ASN A 121 -12.67 -23.17 -6.84
N TRP A 122 -11.64 -23.18 -7.66
CA TRP A 122 -11.27 -22.08 -8.51
C TRP A 122 -11.32 -22.48 -9.99
N THR A 123 -11.93 -21.66 -10.82
CA THR A 123 -12.01 -21.86 -12.26
C THR A 123 -11.19 -20.78 -12.97
N ARG A 124 -10.30 -21.17 -13.87
CA ARG A 124 -9.58 -20.23 -14.73
C ARG A 124 -10.52 -19.67 -15.80
N LEU A 125 -10.57 -18.35 -15.90
CA LEU A 125 -11.25 -17.64 -16.99
C LEU A 125 -10.22 -17.14 -17.99
N PHE A 126 -10.57 -17.24 -19.27
CA PHE A 126 -9.67 -16.79 -20.34
C PHE A 126 -10.09 -15.39 -20.78
N LEU A 127 -9.19 -14.44 -20.63
CA LEU A 127 -9.37 -13.07 -21.08
C LEU A 127 -9.17 -12.98 -22.59
N ASP A 128 -9.91 -12.08 -23.26
CA ASP A 128 -9.68 -11.81 -24.67
C ASP A 128 -8.25 -11.27 -24.86
N THR A 129 -7.53 -11.82 -25.85
CA THR A 129 -6.18 -11.41 -26.21
C THR A 129 -6.07 -9.95 -26.69
N LYS A 130 -7.21 -9.30 -26.95
CA LYS A 130 -7.29 -7.88 -27.30
C LYS A 130 -7.39 -6.96 -26.07
N LEU A 131 -7.47 -7.52 -24.87
CA LEU A 131 -7.52 -6.73 -23.64
C LEU A 131 -6.18 -5.96 -23.48
N PRO A 132 -6.18 -4.61 -23.42
CA PRO A 132 -4.95 -3.86 -23.25
C PRO A 132 -4.32 -4.12 -21.88
N GLY A 133 -3.04 -4.49 -21.88
CA GLY A 133 -2.26 -4.75 -20.66
C GLY A 133 -2.56 -6.08 -20.00
N GLU A 134 -2.01 -6.25 -18.81
CA GLU A 134 -2.13 -7.44 -17.98
C GLU A 134 -3.04 -7.16 -16.78
N PRO A 135 -3.77 -8.15 -16.25
CA PRO A 135 -4.53 -8.01 -15.00
C PRO A 135 -3.67 -7.44 -13.88
N TYR A 136 -4.19 -6.47 -13.14
CA TYR A 136 -3.46 -5.79 -12.08
C TYR A 136 -4.26 -5.67 -10.78
N LEU A 137 -5.52 -5.24 -10.84
CA LEU A 137 -6.40 -5.10 -9.70
C LEU A 137 -7.76 -5.69 -10.05
N ILE A 138 -8.28 -6.55 -9.21
CA ILE A 138 -9.64 -7.09 -9.30
C ILE A 138 -10.46 -6.65 -8.09
N THR A 139 -11.72 -6.31 -8.30
CA THR A 139 -12.67 -5.98 -7.24
C THR A 139 -13.96 -6.75 -7.44
N ALA A 140 -14.35 -7.52 -6.44
CA ALA A 140 -15.61 -8.24 -6.40
C ALA A 140 -16.74 -7.28 -6.00
N LEU A 141 -17.69 -7.01 -6.88
CA LEU A 141 -18.76 -6.04 -6.65
C LEU A 141 -20.07 -6.68 -6.17
N GLY A 142 -20.13 -7.97 -6.12
CA GLY A 142 -21.30 -8.75 -5.74
C GLY A 142 -21.47 -9.97 -6.63
N LYS A 143 -22.64 -10.62 -6.51
CA LYS A 143 -22.92 -11.83 -7.24
C LYS A 143 -22.82 -11.62 -8.75
N HIS A 144 -21.97 -12.40 -9.42
CA HIS A 144 -21.68 -12.34 -10.86
C HIS A 144 -21.01 -11.05 -11.35
N SER A 145 -20.59 -10.16 -10.43
CA SER A 145 -20.12 -8.82 -10.79
C SER A 145 -18.72 -8.53 -10.26
N ALA A 146 -17.86 -8.06 -11.15
CA ALA A 146 -16.49 -7.63 -10.79
C ALA A 146 -16.00 -6.50 -11.70
N GLU A 147 -15.02 -5.76 -11.22
CA GLU A 147 -14.22 -4.84 -12.02
C GLU A 147 -12.76 -5.31 -12.08
N LEU A 148 -12.20 -5.33 -13.28
CA LEU A 148 -10.80 -5.65 -13.55
C LEU A 148 -10.10 -4.42 -14.10
N ALA A 149 -9.07 -3.94 -13.41
CA ALA A 149 -8.17 -2.93 -13.94
C ALA A 149 -6.83 -3.57 -14.35
N THR A 150 -6.26 -3.09 -15.46
CA THR A 150 -5.00 -3.60 -16.00
C THR A 150 -3.81 -2.70 -15.65
N ASN A 151 -2.60 -3.22 -15.82
CA ASN A 151 -1.35 -2.48 -15.59
C ASN A 151 -1.09 -1.33 -16.59
N VAL A 152 -2.02 -1.08 -17.50
CA VAL A 152 -2.04 0.11 -18.36
C VAL A 152 -3.22 1.04 -18.07
N GLY A 153 -4.00 0.76 -17.01
CA GLY A 153 -5.13 1.60 -16.61
C GLY A 153 -6.36 1.41 -17.50
N ALA A 154 -6.49 0.29 -18.20
CA ALA A 154 -7.77 -0.10 -18.78
C ALA A 154 -8.65 -0.69 -17.70
N VAL A 155 -9.92 -0.30 -17.64
CA VAL A 155 -10.90 -0.74 -16.64
C VAL A 155 -12.07 -1.43 -17.34
N TYR A 156 -12.41 -2.62 -16.87
CA TYR A 156 -13.47 -3.46 -17.40
C TYR A 156 -14.40 -3.91 -16.28
N ALA A 157 -15.68 -4.06 -16.58
CA ALA A 157 -16.64 -4.64 -15.66
C ALA A 157 -17.36 -5.85 -16.28
N THR A 158 -17.66 -6.83 -15.45
CA THR A 158 -18.52 -7.97 -15.77
C THR A 158 -19.76 -7.97 -14.86
N GLN A 159 -20.86 -8.51 -15.37
CA GLN A 159 -22.10 -8.76 -14.62
C GLN A 159 -22.60 -10.20 -14.86
N ASP A 160 -21.78 -11.06 -15.44
CA ASP A 160 -22.11 -12.43 -15.83
C ASP A 160 -21.00 -13.44 -15.48
N SER A 161 -20.33 -13.20 -14.35
CA SER A 161 -19.23 -14.04 -13.84
C SER A 161 -18.05 -14.14 -14.79
N GLY A 162 -17.76 -13.05 -15.52
CA GLY A 162 -16.60 -12.97 -16.42
C GLY A 162 -16.78 -13.60 -17.79
N VAL A 163 -18.02 -13.96 -18.17
CA VAL A 163 -18.32 -14.44 -19.52
C VAL A 163 -18.15 -13.30 -20.53
N THR A 164 -18.63 -12.10 -20.18
CA THR A 164 -18.41 -10.89 -20.96
C THR A 164 -17.85 -9.75 -20.11
N TRP A 165 -17.07 -8.87 -20.74
CA TRP A 165 -16.44 -7.71 -20.12
C TRP A 165 -16.73 -6.44 -20.91
N GLU A 166 -17.23 -5.42 -20.25
CA GLU A 166 -17.51 -4.10 -20.81
C GLU A 166 -16.40 -3.13 -20.39
N ALA A 167 -15.79 -2.45 -21.37
CA ALA A 167 -14.81 -1.40 -21.09
C ALA A 167 -15.49 -0.18 -20.48
N LYS A 168 -14.91 0.34 -19.38
CA LYS A 168 -15.40 1.54 -18.68
C LYS A 168 -14.67 2.81 -19.11
N VAL A 169 -13.47 2.68 -19.67
CA VAL A 169 -12.66 3.79 -20.19
C VAL A 169 -12.42 3.60 -21.68
N SER A 170 -12.43 4.69 -22.44
CA SER A 170 -12.14 4.67 -23.88
C SER A 170 -10.65 4.47 -24.17
N ASP A 171 -9.79 5.11 -23.35
CA ASP A 171 -8.35 5.07 -23.49
C ASP A 171 -7.69 4.70 -22.14
N ALA A 172 -6.67 3.86 -22.22
CA ALA A 172 -5.87 3.49 -21.06
C ALA A 172 -5.01 4.66 -20.57
N ALA A 173 -4.75 4.72 -19.25
CA ALA A 173 -3.88 5.74 -18.65
C ALA A 173 -2.40 5.65 -19.10
N GLY A 174 -2.00 4.53 -19.71
CA GLY A 174 -0.61 4.15 -19.96
C GLY A 174 -0.05 3.29 -18.82
N SER A 175 1.15 2.74 -19.01
CA SER A 175 1.75 1.84 -18.02
C SER A 175 1.78 2.45 -16.63
N VAL A 176 1.22 1.75 -15.64
CA VAL A 176 1.10 2.19 -14.24
C VAL A 176 2.12 1.48 -13.36
N ARG A 177 2.53 2.17 -12.31
CA ARG A 177 3.33 1.63 -11.20
C ARG A 177 2.46 1.22 -10.02
N ASP A 178 1.46 2.03 -9.73
CA ASP A 178 0.47 1.81 -8.68
C ASP A 178 -0.91 2.24 -9.19
N LEU A 179 -1.93 1.51 -8.77
CA LEU A 179 -3.32 1.76 -9.14
C LEU A 179 -4.20 1.33 -7.97
N ARG A 180 -5.07 2.23 -7.55
CA ARG A 180 -6.00 2.04 -6.43
C ARG A 180 -7.42 2.38 -6.86
N ARG A 181 -8.37 1.65 -6.28
CA ARG A 181 -9.80 1.88 -6.41
C ARG A 181 -10.37 2.44 -5.11
N ARG A 182 -11.25 3.41 -5.21
CA ARG A 182 -12.10 3.91 -4.12
C ARG A 182 -13.41 3.11 -4.08
N GLU A 183 -14.07 3.04 -2.94
CA GLU A 183 -15.31 2.25 -2.77
C GLU A 183 -16.41 2.63 -3.75
N ASP A 184 -16.56 3.90 -4.07
CA ASP A 184 -17.56 4.43 -5.02
C ASP A 184 -17.24 4.17 -6.49
N GLY A 185 -16.11 3.51 -6.79
CA GLY A 185 -15.69 3.13 -8.13
C GLY A 185 -14.67 4.06 -8.77
N GLY A 186 -14.26 5.15 -8.12
CA GLY A 186 -13.18 6.02 -8.59
C GLY A 186 -11.82 5.32 -8.54
N TYR A 187 -10.93 5.68 -9.46
CA TYR A 187 -9.58 5.16 -9.54
C TYR A 187 -8.52 6.26 -9.51
N VAL A 188 -7.38 5.93 -8.94
CA VAL A 188 -6.17 6.74 -9.02
C VAL A 188 -4.98 5.86 -9.41
N SER A 189 -4.07 6.39 -10.22
CA SER A 189 -2.89 5.66 -10.67
C SER A 189 -1.64 6.54 -10.70
N VAL A 190 -0.47 5.92 -10.51
CA VAL A 190 0.84 6.53 -10.75
C VAL A 190 1.44 5.92 -11.99
N SER A 191 1.95 6.77 -12.89
CA SER A 191 2.66 6.31 -14.09
C SER A 191 3.89 5.46 -13.75
N SER A 192 4.25 4.51 -14.59
CA SER A 192 5.39 3.61 -14.35
C SER A 192 6.72 4.35 -14.11
N LEU A 193 6.89 5.53 -14.70
CA LEU A 193 8.05 6.40 -14.48
C LEU A 193 7.91 7.29 -13.22
N GLY A 194 6.72 7.37 -12.61
CA GLY A 194 6.44 8.21 -11.45
C GLY A 194 6.55 9.71 -11.75
N ASN A 195 6.22 10.13 -12.96
CA ASN A 195 6.32 11.52 -13.41
C ASN A 195 4.98 12.26 -13.44
N PHE A 196 3.86 11.53 -13.38
CA PHE A 196 2.52 12.06 -13.23
C PHE A 196 1.63 11.02 -12.49
N TYR A 197 0.47 11.44 -12.07
CA TYR A 197 -0.63 10.57 -11.61
C TYR A 197 -1.87 10.88 -12.43
N ALA A 198 -2.83 9.97 -12.41
CA ALA A 198 -4.08 10.15 -13.12
C ALA A 198 -5.25 9.65 -12.25
N THR A 199 -6.40 10.31 -12.40
CA THR A 199 -7.66 9.93 -11.74
C THR A 199 -8.72 9.63 -12.79
N TRP A 200 -9.63 8.75 -12.42
CA TRP A 200 -10.82 8.43 -13.23
C TRP A 200 -12.03 8.29 -12.30
N GLU A 201 -13.11 8.95 -12.65
CA GLU A 201 -14.37 8.86 -11.92
C GLU A 201 -15.41 8.07 -12.73
N PRO A 202 -16.33 7.34 -12.09
CA PRO A 202 -17.38 6.60 -12.77
C PRO A 202 -18.19 7.51 -13.70
N GLY A 203 -18.20 7.15 -15.00
CA GLY A 203 -18.86 7.93 -16.05
C GLY A 203 -17.92 8.79 -16.88
N ASP A 204 -16.68 9.00 -16.46
CA ASP A 204 -15.67 9.63 -17.29
C ASP A 204 -15.28 8.73 -18.48
N SER A 205 -15.12 9.31 -19.65
CA SER A 205 -14.68 8.57 -20.84
C SER A 205 -13.17 8.32 -20.87
N VAL A 206 -12.38 9.16 -20.21
CA VAL A 206 -10.91 9.13 -20.21
C VAL A 206 -10.36 9.46 -18.84
N TRP A 207 -9.12 9.06 -18.58
CA TRP A 207 -8.37 9.42 -17.38
C TRP A 207 -7.99 10.90 -17.40
N GLN A 208 -8.14 11.57 -16.26
CA GLN A 208 -7.64 12.92 -16.03
C GLN A 208 -6.20 12.85 -15.53
N VAL A 209 -5.27 13.45 -16.27
CA VAL A 209 -3.84 13.45 -15.95
C VAL A 209 -3.48 14.67 -15.12
N HIS A 210 -2.74 14.44 -14.01
CA HIS A 210 -2.26 15.45 -13.07
C HIS A 210 -0.73 15.46 -13.03
N GLN A 211 -0.14 16.63 -12.96
CA GLN A 211 1.30 16.76 -12.84
C GLN A 211 1.77 16.57 -11.40
N ARG A 212 2.90 15.90 -11.22
CA ARG A 212 3.53 15.80 -9.90
C ARG A 212 3.93 17.19 -9.38
N VAL A 213 3.81 17.40 -8.08
CA VAL A 213 4.10 18.68 -7.41
C VAL A 213 5.59 18.90 -7.06
N SER A 214 6.46 17.95 -7.35
CA SER A 214 7.90 18.04 -7.09
C SER A 214 8.70 17.30 -8.14
N SER A 215 10.03 17.52 -8.17
CA SER A 215 10.95 16.78 -9.06
C SER A 215 11.13 15.31 -8.65
N GLN A 216 10.69 14.91 -7.46
CA GLN A 216 10.81 13.54 -6.97
C GLN A 216 9.83 12.62 -7.67
N ARG A 217 10.28 11.40 -8.03
CA ARG A 217 9.43 10.40 -8.66
C ARG A 217 8.41 9.87 -7.65
N LEU A 218 7.15 9.83 -8.08
CA LEU A 218 6.08 9.20 -7.32
C LEU A 218 6.33 7.69 -7.21
N GLN A 219 6.04 7.13 -6.05
CA GLN A 219 6.18 5.70 -5.75
C GLN A 219 4.82 5.03 -5.63
N SER A 220 3.92 5.63 -4.88
CA SER A 220 2.59 5.13 -4.61
C SER A 220 1.62 6.28 -4.41
N ILE A 221 0.33 6.03 -4.59
CA ILE A 221 -0.77 6.97 -4.39
C ILE A 221 -2.00 6.19 -3.91
N GLY A 222 -2.90 6.84 -3.19
CA GLY A 222 -4.15 6.23 -2.77
C GLY A 222 -5.07 7.23 -2.13
N TYR A 223 -6.10 6.70 -1.46
CA TYR A 223 -7.16 7.49 -0.86
C TYR A 223 -7.03 7.53 0.67
N GLN A 224 -7.25 8.69 1.26
CA GLN A 224 -7.49 8.88 2.67
C GLN A 224 -8.93 8.39 3.01
N PRO A 225 -9.27 8.18 4.29
CA PRO A 225 -10.62 7.73 4.66
C PRO A 225 -11.77 8.67 4.23
N ASP A 226 -11.47 9.95 4.03
CA ASP A 226 -12.42 10.96 3.56
C ASP A 226 -12.50 11.06 2.02
N GLY A 227 -11.79 10.19 1.31
CA GLY A 227 -11.74 10.15 -0.16
C GLY A 227 -10.73 11.12 -0.79
N GLN A 228 -10.03 11.94 -0.01
CA GLN A 228 -8.92 12.74 -0.51
C GLN A 228 -7.71 11.85 -0.84
N LEU A 229 -6.76 12.39 -1.61
CA LEU A 229 -5.58 11.62 -2.02
C LEU A 229 -4.42 11.73 -1.03
N TRP A 230 -3.61 10.70 -0.98
CA TRP A 230 -2.25 10.75 -0.44
C TRP A 230 -1.26 10.29 -1.51
N MET A 231 0.00 10.74 -1.43
CA MET A 231 1.06 10.25 -2.31
C MET A 231 2.38 10.04 -1.57
N LEU A 232 3.12 9.04 -2.02
CA LEU A 232 4.49 8.76 -1.63
C LEU A 232 5.42 9.08 -2.79
N ALA A 233 6.55 9.73 -2.49
CA ALA A 233 7.58 10.02 -3.49
C ALA A 233 8.97 9.64 -2.98
N ARG A 234 9.93 9.54 -3.91
CA ARG A 234 11.34 9.29 -3.55
C ARG A 234 11.85 10.31 -2.54
N GLY A 235 12.81 9.88 -1.71
CA GLY A 235 13.33 10.69 -0.60
C GLY A 235 12.42 10.69 0.61
N ALA A 236 11.66 9.62 0.80
CA ALA A 236 10.74 9.41 1.93
C ALA A 236 9.71 10.55 2.07
N GLN A 237 9.26 11.12 0.95
CA GLN A 237 8.26 12.19 0.96
C GLN A 237 6.86 11.61 1.04
N ILE A 238 6.09 12.08 2.01
CA ILE A 238 4.65 11.87 2.15
C ILE A 238 3.97 13.20 1.85
N ARG A 239 2.88 13.19 1.10
CA ARG A 239 2.00 14.34 0.91
C ARG A 239 0.57 13.92 1.03
N LEU A 240 -0.21 14.75 1.68
CA LEU A 240 -1.65 14.61 1.80
C LEU A 240 -2.31 15.69 0.95
N ASN A 241 -3.36 15.36 0.25
CA ASN A 241 -4.21 16.36 -0.38
C ASN A 241 -4.85 17.18 0.74
N ASP A 242 -4.80 18.50 0.67
CA ASP A 242 -5.19 19.42 1.74
C ASP A 242 -6.39 20.30 1.40
N GLU A 243 -6.96 20.13 0.21
CA GLU A 243 -8.14 20.89 -0.22
C GLU A 243 -9.18 19.95 -0.87
N PRO A 244 -10.30 19.67 -0.20
CA PRO A 244 -11.34 18.81 -0.75
C PRO A 244 -11.84 19.29 -2.11
N GLY A 245 -11.91 18.38 -3.08
CA GLY A 245 -12.34 18.66 -4.44
C GLY A 245 -11.28 19.28 -5.36
N ASN A 246 -10.11 19.63 -4.85
CA ASN A 246 -8.97 20.07 -5.64
C ASN A 246 -7.86 19.01 -5.62
N LEU A 247 -7.85 18.13 -6.60
CA LEU A 247 -6.93 16.99 -6.67
C LEU A 247 -5.46 17.41 -6.91
N ASP A 248 -5.20 18.66 -7.22
CA ASP A 248 -3.85 19.22 -7.44
C ASP A 248 -3.32 19.99 -6.23
N SER A 249 -4.11 20.12 -5.14
CA SER A 249 -3.67 20.77 -3.89
C SER A 249 -3.01 19.76 -2.95
N TRP A 250 -1.76 20.03 -2.59
CA TRP A 250 -0.96 19.11 -1.79
C TRP A 250 -0.25 19.82 -0.65
N SER A 251 -0.25 19.21 0.51
CA SER A 251 0.52 19.65 1.67
C SER A 251 2.00 19.83 1.33
N LYS A 252 2.72 20.56 2.18
CA LYS A 252 4.17 20.48 2.18
C LYS A 252 4.61 19.02 2.38
N ALA A 253 5.76 18.65 1.79
CA ALA A 253 6.29 17.30 1.99
C ALA A 253 6.56 17.05 3.47
N ILE A 254 5.92 16.03 4.02
CA ILE A 254 6.23 15.43 5.30
C ILE A 254 7.36 14.45 5.03
N ILE A 255 8.49 14.60 5.74
CA ILE A 255 9.69 13.76 5.53
C ILE A 255 10.12 13.24 6.90
N PRO A 256 9.48 12.19 7.41
CA PRO A 256 9.94 11.55 8.63
C PRO A 256 11.37 11.03 8.44
N ILE A 257 12.21 11.22 9.44
CA ILE A 257 13.61 10.82 9.36
C ILE A 257 13.69 9.29 9.33
N THR A 258 14.17 8.77 8.20
CA THR A 258 14.42 7.33 8.04
C THR A 258 15.90 7.09 7.77
N ASN A 259 16.34 5.85 7.94
CA ASN A 259 17.71 5.43 7.65
C ASN A 259 18.02 5.39 6.13
N GLY A 260 17.38 6.25 5.32
CA GLY A 260 17.55 6.36 3.88
C GLY A 260 16.63 5.45 3.05
N TYR A 261 15.76 4.70 3.69
CA TYR A 261 14.76 3.86 3.01
C TYR A 261 13.52 4.68 2.67
N GLY A 262 12.99 4.48 1.47
CA GLY A 262 11.74 5.10 1.03
C GLY A 262 10.51 4.30 1.47
N TYR A 263 9.37 4.96 1.51
CA TYR A 263 8.08 4.30 1.74
C TYR A 263 7.55 3.71 0.44
N MET A 264 6.86 2.57 0.57
CA MET A 264 6.28 1.83 -0.55
C MET A 264 4.76 1.84 -0.51
N ASP A 265 4.17 1.85 0.70
CA ASP A 265 2.73 1.92 0.89
C ASP A 265 2.35 2.67 2.15
N MET A 266 1.11 3.17 2.19
CA MET A 266 0.54 3.89 3.31
C MET A 266 -0.96 3.59 3.43
N ALA A 267 -1.45 3.50 4.66
CA ALA A 267 -2.86 3.26 4.95
C ALA A 267 -3.27 3.86 6.31
N TRP A 268 -4.57 3.97 6.53
CA TRP A 268 -5.17 4.40 7.80
C TRP A 268 -5.80 3.21 8.50
N ASP A 269 -5.66 3.15 9.81
CA ASP A 269 -6.42 2.21 10.62
C ASP A 269 -7.78 2.80 11.02
N ALA A 270 -8.61 1.97 11.65
CA ALA A 270 -9.96 2.35 12.07
C ALA A 270 -9.96 3.47 13.15
N ASP A 271 -8.86 3.65 13.86
CA ASP A 271 -8.69 4.71 14.88
C ASP A 271 -8.17 6.02 14.26
N GLY A 272 -7.92 6.03 12.95
CA GLY A 272 -7.44 7.19 12.18
C GLY A 272 -5.91 7.36 12.24
N ALA A 273 -5.16 6.42 12.81
CA ALA A 273 -3.71 6.47 12.75
C ALA A 273 -3.20 6.15 11.34
N ILE A 274 -2.19 6.88 10.92
CA ILE A 274 -1.55 6.71 9.61
C ILE A 274 -0.37 5.77 9.77
N TRP A 275 -0.34 4.72 8.96
CA TRP A 275 0.76 3.77 8.89
C TRP A 275 1.50 3.91 7.56
N ALA A 276 2.83 3.94 7.59
CA ALA A 276 3.67 4.01 6.39
C ALA A 276 4.73 2.91 6.43
N GLY A 277 4.71 2.03 5.43
CA GLY A 277 5.61 0.89 5.26
C GLY A 277 6.64 1.13 4.17
N GLY A 278 7.85 0.61 4.37
CA GLY A 278 8.94 0.80 3.43
C GLY A 278 10.08 -0.20 3.54
N GLY A 279 11.25 0.20 3.07
CA GLY A 279 12.41 -0.67 3.02
C GLY A 279 12.97 -1.04 4.39
N ASN A 280 13.55 -2.25 4.48
CA ASN A 280 14.31 -2.76 5.61
C ASN A 280 13.58 -2.64 6.97
N GLY A 281 12.35 -3.15 7.02
CA GLY A 281 11.55 -3.15 8.26
C GLY A 281 10.99 -1.79 8.66
N THR A 282 11.16 -0.76 7.83
CA THR A 282 10.60 0.55 8.13
C THR A 282 9.08 0.47 8.18
N LEU A 283 8.53 0.60 9.38
CA LEU A 283 7.10 0.75 9.63
C LEU A 283 6.90 1.90 10.60
N LEU A 284 6.24 2.94 10.15
CA LEU A 284 5.98 4.14 10.92
C LEU A 284 4.51 4.29 11.23
N VAL A 285 4.23 4.96 12.34
CA VAL A 285 2.88 5.35 12.72
C VAL A 285 2.84 6.83 13.10
N SER A 286 1.80 7.52 12.63
CA SER A 286 1.41 8.86 13.08
C SER A 286 0.00 8.78 13.66
N ARG A 287 -0.21 9.39 14.83
CA ARG A 287 -1.52 9.45 15.51
C ARG A 287 -2.10 10.86 15.58
N ASP A 288 -1.46 11.80 14.91
CA ASP A 288 -1.76 13.25 14.92
C ASP A 288 -1.89 13.83 13.51
N GLY A 289 -2.34 13.01 12.55
CA GLY A 289 -2.59 13.45 11.18
C GLY A 289 -1.31 13.68 10.35
N GLY A 290 -0.16 13.15 10.77
CA GLY A 290 1.11 13.27 10.06
C GLY A 290 2.04 14.33 10.63
N ASP A 291 1.67 15.00 11.73
CA ASP A 291 2.51 16.02 12.36
C ASP A 291 3.73 15.41 13.04
N SER A 292 3.58 14.26 13.71
CA SER A 292 4.67 13.49 14.27
C SER A 292 4.59 12.01 13.90
N TRP A 293 5.75 11.34 13.94
CA TRP A 293 5.90 9.94 13.53
C TRP A 293 6.75 9.17 14.53
N GLU A 294 6.38 7.91 14.76
CA GLU A 294 7.11 6.96 15.58
C GLU A 294 7.44 5.70 14.76
N MET A 295 8.55 5.05 15.05
CA MET A 295 8.90 3.75 14.47
C MET A 295 8.18 2.64 15.23
N ASP A 296 7.63 1.68 14.52
CA ASP A 296 7.03 0.49 15.11
C ASP A 296 8.12 -0.51 15.52
N PRO A 297 8.17 -0.97 16.80
CA PRO A 297 9.23 -1.85 17.28
C PRO A 297 9.16 -3.28 16.73
N VAL A 298 8.02 -3.72 16.20
CA VAL A 298 7.89 -5.05 15.57
C VAL A 298 8.37 -4.97 14.13
N GLY A 299 7.97 -3.92 13.40
CA GLY A 299 8.44 -3.65 12.05
C GLY A 299 9.96 -3.52 11.97
N ASP A 300 10.56 -2.71 12.84
CA ASP A 300 12.00 -2.44 12.88
C ASP A 300 12.87 -3.71 13.04
N ARG A 301 12.30 -4.79 13.58
CA ARG A 301 12.99 -6.08 13.74
C ARG A 301 12.88 -7.01 12.52
N GLN A 302 12.11 -6.62 11.50
CA GLN A 302 11.91 -7.47 10.32
C GLN A 302 12.93 -7.12 9.23
N PRO A 303 13.73 -8.08 8.76
CA PRO A 303 14.65 -7.86 7.64
C PRO A 303 13.89 -7.94 6.29
N SER A 304 12.86 -7.13 6.11
CA SER A 304 11.96 -7.20 4.97
C SER A 304 11.60 -5.82 4.45
N ASN A 305 11.29 -5.72 3.17
CA ASN A 305 10.66 -4.53 2.61
C ASN A 305 9.14 -4.70 2.70
N PHE A 306 8.46 -3.77 3.34
CA PHE A 306 7.01 -3.74 3.43
C PHE A 306 6.44 -3.07 2.19
N THR A 307 5.83 -3.88 1.32
CA THR A 307 5.43 -3.46 -0.03
C THR A 307 3.95 -3.12 -0.16
N ARG A 308 3.12 -3.64 0.75
CA ARG A 308 1.67 -3.40 0.75
C ARG A 308 1.09 -3.45 2.15
N MET A 309 0.10 -2.62 2.38
CA MET A 309 -0.73 -2.62 3.57
C MET A 309 -2.18 -2.87 3.17
N VAL A 310 -2.83 -3.81 3.84
CA VAL A 310 -4.25 -4.12 3.64
C VAL A 310 -4.96 -3.89 4.96
N PHE A 311 -5.92 -2.98 4.97
CA PHE A 311 -6.79 -2.68 6.10
C PHE A 311 -8.23 -2.94 5.71
N ASP A 312 -8.92 -3.74 6.51
CA ASP A 312 -10.32 -4.11 6.35
C ASP A 312 -10.99 -4.06 7.73
N GLY A 313 -11.53 -2.92 8.08
CA GLY A 313 -12.05 -2.63 9.41
C GLY A 313 -10.95 -2.76 10.49
N GLU A 314 -11.18 -3.66 11.45
CA GLU A 314 -10.19 -3.94 12.52
C GLU A 314 -9.07 -4.89 12.06
N ARG A 315 -9.26 -5.57 10.96
CA ARG A 315 -8.31 -6.51 10.38
C ARG A 315 -7.27 -5.75 9.57
N ALA A 316 -6.00 -6.03 9.80
CA ALA A 316 -4.95 -5.42 8.99
C ALA A 316 -3.74 -6.35 8.85
N PHE A 317 -3.09 -6.22 7.68
CA PHE A 317 -1.86 -6.91 7.34
C PHE A 317 -0.86 -5.95 6.70
N VAL A 318 0.41 -6.13 7.03
CA VAL A 318 1.53 -5.50 6.32
C VAL A 318 2.29 -6.62 5.62
N LEU A 319 2.29 -6.59 4.28
CA LEU A 319 2.89 -7.61 3.44
C LEU A 319 4.34 -7.24 3.15
N GLY A 320 5.23 -8.15 3.46
CA GLY A 320 6.66 -8.02 3.23
C GLY A 320 7.16 -8.97 2.14
N GLU A 321 8.45 -9.05 1.96
CA GLU A 321 9.10 -9.97 1.03
C GLU A 321 9.40 -11.32 1.69
N ARG A 322 9.52 -12.39 0.89
CA ARG A 322 9.93 -13.73 1.31
C ARG A 322 9.14 -14.28 2.49
N GLY A 323 7.81 -14.28 2.35
CA GLY A 323 6.91 -14.81 3.37
C GLY A 323 6.79 -13.98 4.65
N ASN A 324 7.44 -12.81 4.74
CA ASN A 324 7.26 -11.94 5.90
C ASN A 324 5.89 -11.27 5.87
N LEU A 325 5.22 -11.30 6.99
CA LEU A 325 3.88 -10.77 7.18
C LEU A 325 3.76 -10.20 8.59
N LEU A 326 3.13 -9.03 8.73
CA LEU A 326 2.66 -8.54 10.02
C LEU A 326 1.15 -8.61 10.04
N ARG A 327 0.58 -9.16 11.09
CA ARG A 327 -0.85 -9.22 11.35
C ARG A 327 -1.20 -8.34 12.54
N ARG A 328 -2.25 -7.55 12.44
CA ARG A 328 -2.77 -6.78 13.59
C ARG A 328 -3.46 -7.74 14.57
N VAL A 329 -3.09 -7.68 15.85
CA VAL A 329 -3.59 -8.61 16.89
C VAL A 329 -4.32 -7.92 18.03
N GLY A 330 -4.43 -6.60 18.03
CA GLY A 330 -5.15 -5.84 19.07
C GLY A 330 -5.00 -4.35 18.87
N ASN A 331 -5.83 -3.58 19.56
CA ASN A 331 -5.58 -2.17 19.73
C ASN A 331 -4.34 -2.01 20.61
N ALA A 332 -3.37 -1.21 20.17
CA ALA A 332 -2.30 -0.79 21.07
C ALA A 332 -2.94 -0.05 22.25
N LEU A 333 -2.89 -0.65 23.43
CA LEU A 333 -3.29 -0.01 24.69
C LEU A 333 -2.31 1.11 25.05
#